data_0c0f7ad6e42f3e181e2f08ccfcf53ef9
#
_entry.id   0c0f7ad6e42f3e181e2f08ccfcf53ef9
#
_cell.length_a   1.000
_cell.length_b   1.000
_cell.length_c   1.000
_cell.angle_alpha   90.00
_cell.angle_beta   90.00
_cell.angle_gamma   90.00
#
_symmetry.space_group_name_H-M   'P 1'
#
loop_
_entity.id
_entity.type
_entity.pdbx_description
1 polymer ?
#
loop_
_entity_poly.entity_id
_entity_poly.type
_entity_poly.pdbx_seq_one_letter_code
_entity_poly.pdbx_strand_id
1 'polypeptide(L)'
;VTPRLRIGSDEVWVALTAPERAGDGWRVTADWGGELTADFEAYVEAEEVTAFAERLLARLRAAEPEAFWDEVSESRANPLRLAAIPAGDGDLAFVARLTPLGHDTTNHLDMEIGPVPFDGLRADLEAFRRDLV
;
A
#
# COMPACT_ATOMS: atom_id res chain seq x y z
N VAL A 1 0.77 9.95 -16.94
CA VAL A 1 1.52 9.26 -15.89
C VAL A 1 0.63 8.20 -15.23
N THR A 2 1.10 6.96 -15.18
CA THR A 2 0.38 5.89 -14.53
C THR A 2 0.49 6.04 -13.01
N PRO A 3 -0.63 6.18 -12.29
CA PRO A 3 -0.59 6.27 -10.84
C PRO A 3 0.05 5.04 -10.21
N ARG A 4 1.03 5.26 -9.33
CA ARG A 4 1.72 4.19 -8.61
C ARG A 4 2.07 4.67 -7.21
N LEU A 5 1.65 3.90 -6.22
CA LEU A 5 2.03 4.16 -4.84
C LEU A 5 3.02 3.08 -4.40
N ARG A 6 4.21 3.49 -3.94
CA ARG A 6 5.19 2.59 -3.36
C ARG A 6 5.39 2.95 -1.89
N ILE A 7 5.38 1.94 -1.03
CA ILE A 7 5.63 2.09 0.41
C ILE A 7 6.84 1.24 0.75
N GLY A 8 7.89 1.86 1.24
CA GLY A 8 9.11 1.18 1.65
C GLY A 8 10.37 1.87 1.16
N SER A 9 11.46 1.11 1.17
CA SER A 9 12.77 1.56 0.67
C SER A 9 12.99 1.03 -0.74
N ASP A 10 14.20 1.26 -1.28
CA ASP A 10 14.57 0.69 -2.57
C ASP A 10 14.78 -0.83 -2.53
N GLU A 11 15.00 -1.38 -1.35
CA GLU A 11 15.28 -2.81 -1.17
C GLU A 11 14.06 -3.61 -0.71
N VAL A 12 13.23 -3.02 0.15
CA VAL A 12 12.03 -3.68 0.70
C VAL A 12 10.86 -2.75 0.54
N TRP A 13 9.91 -3.15 -0.32
CA TRP A 13 8.77 -2.29 -0.65
C TRP A 13 7.56 -3.09 -1.13
N VAL A 14 6.40 -2.44 -1.07
CA VAL A 14 5.16 -2.88 -1.72
C VAL A 14 4.66 -1.74 -2.58
N ALA A 15 4.08 -2.05 -3.73
CA ALA A 15 3.55 -1.04 -4.64
C ALA A 15 2.19 -1.44 -5.20
N LEU A 16 1.38 -0.42 -5.45
CA LEU A 16 0.06 -0.54 -6.05
C LEU A 16 0.04 0.35 -7.29
N THR A 17 -0.13 -0.25 -8.46
CA THR A 17 -0.03 0.43 -9.74
C THR A 17 -1.36 0.36 -10.49
N ALA A 18 -1.83 1.50 -10.97
CA ALA A 18 -3.08 1.59 -11.71
C ALA A 18 -3.00 0.83 -13.05
N PRO A 19 -4.13 0.29 -13.53
CA PRO A 19 -4.16 -0.35 -14.84
C PRO A 19 -3.93 0.67 -15.95
N GLU A 20 -3.27 0.24 -17.02
CA GLU A 20 -3.07 1.07 -18.21
C GLU A 20 -4.34 1.16 -19.06
N ARG A 21 -5.21 0.16 -18.97
CA ARG A 21 -6.46 0.08 -19.73
C ARG A 21 -7.65 -0.08 -18.79
N ALA A 22 -8.74 0.58 -19.12
CA ALA A 22 -9.98 0.41 -18.38
C ALA A 22 -10.42 -1.07 -18.40
N GLY A 23 -10.81 -1.58 -17.23
CA GLY A 23 -11.23 -2.97 -17.09
C GLY A 23 -10.13 -3.94 -16.66
N ASP A 24 -8.87 -3.54 -16.79
CA ASP A 24 -7.77 -4.34 -16.26
C ASP A 24 -7.66 -4.15 -14.74
N GLY A 25 -7.06 -5.13 -14.07
CA GLY A 25 -6.86 -5.05 -12.63
C GLY A 25 -5.71 -4.12 -12.24
N TRP A 26 -5.73 -3.68 -11.00
CA TRP A 26 -4.60 -3.01 -10.40
C TRP A 26 -3.47 -4.00 -10.18
N ARG A 27 -2.23 -3.53 -10.30
CA ARG A 27 -1.07 -4.40 -10.09
C ARG A 27 -0.53 -4.22 -8.68
N VAL A 28 -0.41 -5.33 -7.95
CA VAL A 28 0.24 -5.34 -6.65
C VAL A 28 1.59 -6.02 -6.83
N THR A 29 2.65 -5.30 -6.51
CA THR A 29 4.02 -5.82 -6.60
C THR A 29 4.72 -5.60 -5.26
N ALA A 30 5.66 -6.47 -4.94
CA ALA A 30 6.44 -6.37 -3.72
C ALA A 30 7.81 -7.02 -3.90
N ASP A 31 8.78 -6.49 -3.19
CA ASP A 31 10.15 -7.02 -3.17
C ASP A 31 10.67 -6.96 -1.75
N TRP A 32 11.14 -8.09 -1.25
CA TRP A 32 11.76 -8.19 0.06
C TRP A 32 13.23 -8.60 -0.12
N GLY A 33 14.07 -7.60 -0.42
CA GLY A 33 15.51 -7.79 -0.58
C GLY A 33 15.92 -8.72 -1.70
N GLY A 34 15.07 -8.93 -2.71
CA GLY A 34 15.30 -9.86 -3.80
C GLY A 34 15.06 -11.32 -3.45
N GLU A 35 14.83 -11.65 -2.17
CA GLU A 35 14.62 -13.03 -1.73
C GLU A 35 13.18 -13.50 -1.89
N LEU A 36 12.23 -12.57 -1.70
CA LEU A 36 10.81 -12.84 -1.92
C LEU A 36 10.24 -11.72 -2.76
N THR A 37 9.53 -12.09 -3.83
CA THR A 37 8.84 -11.12 -4.68
C THR A 37 7.39 -11.53 -4.87
N ALA A 38 6.53 -10.55 -5.08
CA ALA A 38 5.14 -10.78 -5.42
C ALA A 38 4.75 -9.91 -6.59
N ASP A 39 3.89 -10.43 -7.44
CA ASP A 39 3.40 -9.70 -8.61
C ASP A 39 2.07 -10.32 -9.04
N PHE A 40 0.97 -9.61 -8.80
CA PHE A 40 -0.36 -10.14 -9.14
C PHE A 40 -1.34 -9.02 -9.46
N GLU A 41 -2.41 -9.35 -10.17
CA GLU A 41 -3.49 -8.43 -10.45
C GLU A 41 -4.53 -8.47 -9.32
N ALA A 42 -5.07 -7.31 -9.00
CA ALA A 42 -6.12 -7.15 -8.02
C ALA A 42 -7.31 -6.42 -8.67
N TYR A 43 -8.49 -7.01 -8.58
CA TYR A 43 -9.69 -6.45 -9.17
C TYR A 43 -10.44 -5.61 -8.13
N VAL A 44 -9.91 -4.41 -7.90
CA VAL A 44 -10.52 -3.43 -7.00
C VAL A 44 -10.99 -2.23 -7.81
N GLU A 45 -12.01 -1.53 -7.32
CA GLU A 45 -12.52 -0.35 -7.97
C GLU A 45 -11.59 0.85 -7.72
N ALA A 46 -11.52 1.76 -8.67
CA ALA A 46 -10.72 2.97 -8.52
C ALA A 46 -11.15 3.79 -7.29
N GLU A 47 -12.43 3.81 -6.99
CA GLU A 47 -12.99 4.49 -5.82
C GLU A 47 -12.47 3.89 -4.51
N GLU A 48 -12.27 2.57 -4.46
CA GLU A 48 -11.72 1.91 -3.27
C GLU A 48 -10.27 2.32 -3.05
N VAL A 49 -9.48 2.38 -4.12
CA VAL A 49 -8.07 2.81 -4.05
C VAL A 49 -7.98 4.28 -3.65
N THR A 50 -8.82 5.13 -4.22
CA THR A 50 -8.88 6.55 -3.87
C THR A 50 -9.22 6.73 -2.39
N ALA A 51 -10.22 6.01 -1.90
CA ALA A 51 -10.62 6.07 -0.49
C ALA A 51 -9.49 5.58 0.43
N PHE A 52 -8.78 4.54 0.03
CA PHE A 52 -7.63 4.03 0.77
C PHE A 52 -6.53 5.10 0.87
N ALA A 53 -6.17 5.75 -0.25
CA ALA A 53 -5.18 6.81 -0.26
C ALA A 53 -5.59 7.99 0.63
N GLU A 54 -6.87 8.37 0.58
CA GLU A 54 -7.40 9.45 1.43
C GLU A 54 -7.31 9.11 2.91
N ARG A 55 -7.62 7.87 3.29
CA ARG A 55 -7.52 7.43 4.69
C ARG A 55 -6.07 7.44 5.18
N LEU A 56 -5.14 6.94 4.34
CA LEU A 56 -3.71 6.99 4.69
C LEU A 56 -3.22 8.43 4.86
N LEU A 57 -3.60 9.32 3.93
CA LEU A 57 -3.23 10.74 4.05
C LEU A 57 -3.78 11.37 5.32
N ALA A 58 -5.02 11.06 5.69
CA ALA A 58 -5.60 11.58 6.93
C ALA A 58 -4.78 11.16 8.15
N ARG A 59 -4.28 9.91 8.17
CA ARG A 59 -3.41 9.41 9.24
C ARG A 59 -2.07 10.15 9.25
N LEU A 60 -1.51 10.42 8.07
CA LEU A 60 -0.20 11.06 7.94
C LEU A 60 -0.25 12.58 8.15
N ARG A 61 -1.42 13.17 8.21
CA ARG A 61 -1.60 14.59 8.56
C ARG A 61 -1.74 14.83 10.05
N ALA A 62 -1.81 13.76 10.85
CA ALA A 62 -1.78 13.87 12.29
C ALA A 62 -0.46 14.48 12.75
N ALA A 63 -0.46 15.15 13.91
CA ALA A 63 0.72 15.83 14.43
C ALA A 63 1.87 14.88 14.74
N GLU A 64 1.55 13.64 15.11
CA GLU A 64 2.53 12.63 15.49
C GLU A 64 2.13 11.29 14.86
N PRO A 65 3.12 10.44 14.47
CA PRO A 65 2.84 9.10 13.99
C PRO A 65 2.14 8.26 15.07
N GLU A 66 1.06 7.59 14.67
CA GLU A 66 0.32 6.68 15.53
C GLU A 66 0.20 5.33 14.84
N ALA A 67 0.04 4.26 15.63
CA ALA A 67 -0.25 2.95 15.09
C ALA A 67 -1.63 2.96 14.44
N PHE A 68 -1.75 2.35 13.26
CA PHE A 68 -3.03 2.20 12.57
C PHE A 68 -3.02 0.95 11.69
N TRP A 69 -4.20 0.60 11.25
CA TRP A 69 -4.44 -0.51 10.34
C TRP A 69 -5.42 -0.06 9.27
N ASP A 70 -5.14 -0.42 8.02
CA ASP A 70 -6.05 -0.10 6.92
C ASP A 70 -5.95 -1.16 5.82
N GLU A 71 -6.92 -1.16 4.92
CA GLU A 71 -6.99 -2.09 3.81
C GLU A 71 -7.47 -1.38 2.55
N VAL A 72 -7.05 -1.89 1.39
CA VAL A 72 -7.41 -1.30 0.10
C VAL A 72 -8.90 -1.45 -0.17
N SER A 73 -9.48 -2.59 0.18
CA SER A 73 -10.88 -2.87 -0.05
C SER A 73 -11.52 -3.53 1.16
N GLU A 74 -12.76 -3.19 1.45
CA GLU A 74 -13.56 -3.86 2.47
C GLU A 74 -14.18 -5.17 1.96
N SER A 75 -14.08 -5.42 0.66
CA SER A 75 -14.64 -6.63 0.06
C SER A 75 -13.77 -7.85 0.36
N ARG A 76 -14.33 -9.03 0.08
CA ARG A 76 -13.59 -10.29 0.23
C ARG A 76 -12.40 -10.40 -0.72
N ALA A 77 -12.38 -9.60 -1.77
CA ALA A 77 -11.30 -9.57 -2.76
C ALA A 77 -10.20 -8.56 -2.41
N ASN A 78 -10.05 -8.23 -1.13
CA ASN A 78 -9.04 -7.27 -0.69
C ASN A 78 -7.62 -7.80 -0.89
N PRO A 79 -6.79 -7.14 -1.75
CA PRO A 79 -5.45 -7.65 -2.09
C PRO A 79 -4.37 -7.24 -1.10
N LEU A 80 -4.57 -6.19 -0.33
CA LEU A 80 -3.52 -5.59 0.48
C LEU A 80 -4.07 -5.01 1.78
N ARG A 81 -3.44 -5.40 2.89
CA ARG A 81 -3.66 -4.81 4.22
C ARG A 81 -2.35 -4.26 4.73
N LEU A 82 -2.41 -3.11 5.41
CA LEU A 82 -1.25 -2.46 6.00
C LEU A 82 -1.49 -2.24 7.49
N ALA A 83 -0.54 -2.69 8.31
CA ALA A 83 -0.47 -2.31 9.71
C ALA A 83 0.73 -1.39 9.88
N ALA A 84 0.54 -0.22 10.46
CA ALA A 84 1.59 0.77 10.67
C ALA A 84 1.88 0.92 12.16
N ILE A 85 3.17 0.99 12.48
CA ILE A 85 3.65 1.10 13.85
C ILE A 85 4.69 2.23 13.91
N PRO A 86 4.57 3.20 14.84
CA PRO A 86 5.62 4.21 15.01
C PRO A 86 6.97 3.56 15.29
N ALA A 87 7.99 3.99 14.57
CA ALA A 87 9.33 3.42 14.65
C ALA A 87 10.36 4.39 15.23
N GLY A 88 9.93 5.50 15.82
CA GLY A 88 10.81 6.55 16.36
C GLY A 88 11.30 7.51 15.28
N ASP A 89 11.83 8.65 15.70
CA ASP A 89 12.40 9.69 14.81
C ASP A 89 11.48 10.17 13.70
N GLY A 90 10.15 10.08 13.90
CA GLY A 90 9.17 10.48 12.90
C GLY A 90 8.97 9.47 11.77
N ASP A 91 9.39 8.22 11.96
CA ASP A 91 9.26 7.16 10.97
C ASP A 91 8.10 6.21 11.32
N LEU A 92 7.58 5.52 10.30
CA LEU A 92 6.62 4.43 10.44
C LEU A 92 7.21 3.16 9.86
N ALA A 93 7.05 2.06 10.59
CA ALA A 93 7.30 0.73 10.07
C ALA A 93 5.96 0.08 9.71
N PHE A 94 5.97 -0.85 8.77
CA PHE A 94 4.75 -1.49 8.28
C PHE A 94 4.86 -3.00 8.29
N VAL A 95 3.71 -3.65 8.43
CA VAL A 95 3.54 -5.04 8.02
C VAL A 95 2.50 -5.03 6.91
N ALA A 96 2.89 -5.49 5.73
CA ALA A 96 2.00 -5.60 4.59
C ALA A 96 1.54 -7.04 4.44
N ARG A 97 0.23 -7.26 4.40
CA ARG A 97 -0.35 -8.56 4.08
C ARG A 97 -0.84 -8.54 2.65
N LEU A 98 -0.24 -9.37 1.81
CA LEU A 98 -0.60 -9.52 0.41
C LEU A 98 -1.45 -10.77 0.24
N THR A 99 -2.62 -10.62 -0.37
CA THR A 99 -3.54 -11.73 -0.60
C THR A 99 -3.86 -11.80 -2.09
N PRO A 100 -3.10 -12.59 -2.88
CA PRO A 100 -3.29 -12.66 -4.34
C PRO A 100 -4.70 -13.12 -4.75
N LEU A 101 -5.26 -14.05 -4.00
CA LEU A 101 -6.68 -14.42 -4.14
C LEU A 101 -7.39 -13.81 -2.94
N GLY A 102 -7.85 -12.57 -3.08
CA GLY A 102 -8.33 -11.77 -1.97
C GLY A 102 -9.37 -12.43 -1.08
N HIS A 103 -10.17 -13.35 -1.64
CA HIS A 103 -11.18 -14.10 -0.91
C HIS A 103 -10.61 -15.35 -0.22
N ASP A 104 -9.38 -15.74 -0.52
CA ASP A 104 -8.70 -16.90 0.10
C ASP A 104 -7.63 -16.39 1.06
N THR A 105 -8.04 -16.12 2.30
CA THR A 105 -7.15 -15.57 3.32
C THR A 105 -6.14 -16.60 3.85
N THR A 106 -6.25 -17.87 3.45
CA THR A 106 -5.29 -18.90 3.82
C THR A 106 -3.97 -18.68 3.09
N ASN A 107 -4.03 -18.23 1.84
CA ASN A 107 -2.84 -18.02 1.02
C ASN A 107 -2.49 -16.54 0.99
N HIS A 108 -1.57 -16.14 1.87
CA HIS A 108 -1.12 -14.75 1.96
C HIS A 108 0.36 -14.68 2.28
N LEU A 109 0.94 -13.54 2.00
CA LEU A 109 2.31 -13.20 2.38
C LEU A 109 2.27 -12.01 3.32
N ASP A 110 2.86 -12.17 4.51
CA ASP A 110 3.08 -11.05 5.41
C ASP A 110 4.54 -10.63 5.28
N MET A 111 4.79 -9.35 5.02
CA MET A 111 6.15 -8.85 4.93
C MET A 111 6.32 -7.61 5.81
N GLU A 112 7.45 -7.56 6.50
CA GLU A 112 7.84 -6.41 7.29
C GLU A 112 8.56 -5.41 6.40
N ILE A 113 8.13 -4.15 6.48
CA ILE A 113 8.78 -3.04 5.79
C ILE A 113 9.40 -2.18 6.87
N GLY A 114 10.72 -2.00 6.82
CA GLY A 114 11.46 -1.22 7.79
C GLY A 114 11.03 0.24 7.83
N PRO A 115 11.59 1.03 8.75
CA PRO A 115 11.12 2.40 8.95
C PRO A 115 11.14 3.24 7.67
N VAL A 116 10.03 3.92 7.41
CA VAL A 116 9.84 4.82 6.29
C VAL A 116 9.65 6.23 6.84
N PRO A 117 10.38 7.24 6.30
CA PRO A 117 10.19 8.62 6.73
C PRO A 117 8.74 9.07 6.52
N PHE A 118 8.16 9.61 7.60
CA PHE A 118 6.76 10.04 7.63
C PHE A 118 6.46 11.09 6.56
N ASP A 119 7.32 12.12 6.46
CA ASP A 119 7.12 13.22 5.50
C ASP A 119 7.27 12.75 4.05
N GLY A 120 8.23 11.86 3.79
CA GLY A 120 8.43 11.29 2.45
C GLY A 120 7.22 10.46 2.01
N LEU A 121 6.69 9.65 2.91
CA LEU A 121 5.51 8.84 2.61
C LEU A 121 4.29 9.73 2.33
N ARG A 122 4.12 10.79 3.12
CA ARG A 122 3.03 11.74 2.89
C ARG A 122 3.14 12.39 1.51
N ALA A 123 4.35 12.82 1.13
CA ALA A 123 4.57 13.42 -0.18
C ALA A 123 4.26 12.44 -1.32
N ASP A 124 4.66 11.18 -1.17
CA ASP A 124 4.38 10.13 -2.15
C ASP A 124 2.88 9.87 -2.29
N LEU A 125 2.15 9.86 -1.17
CA LEU A 125 0.70 9.68 -1.17
C LEU A 125 -0.03 10.86 -1.81
N GLU A 126 0.43 12.07 -1.56
CA GLU A 126 -0.14 13.27 -2.18
C GLU A 126 0.05 13.25 -3.69
N ALA A 127 1.23 12.84 -4.16
CA ALA A 127 1.50 12.68 -5.58
C ALA A 127 0.62 11.59 -6.20
N PHE A 128 0.51 10.45 -5.55
CA PHE A 128 -0.35 9.35 -5.99
C PHE A 128 -1.81 9.81 -6.13
N ARG A 129 -2.32 10.51 -5.13
CA ARG A 129 -3.69 11.02 -5.15
C ARG A 129 -3.92 11.98 -6.31
N ARG A 130 -2.96 12.87 -6.59
CA ARG A 130 -3.05 13.79 -7.74
C ARG A 130 -3.11 13.02 -9.05
N ASP A 131 -2.34 11.95 -9.17
CA ASP A 131 -2.28 11.15 -10.40
C ASP A 131 -3.54 10.31 -10.62
N LEU A 132 -4.33 10.07 -9.57
CA LEU A 132 -5.60 9.33 -9.67
C LEU A 132 -6.74 10.13 -10.31
N VAL A 133 -6.60 11.42 -10.40
CA VAL A 133 -7.66 12.31 -10.91
C VAL A 133 -7.62 12.40 -12.43
#